data_726aba7768121a5d9eb961983ca12321
#
_entry.id   726aba7768121a5d9eb961983ca12321
#
_cell.length_a   1.000
_cell.length_b   1.000
_cell.length_c   1.000
_cell.angle_alpha   90.00
_cell.angle_beta   90.00
_cell.angle_gamma   90.00
#
_symmetry.space_group_name_H-M   'P 1'
#
loop_
_entity.id
_entity.type
_entity.pdbx_description
1 polymer ?
#
loop_
_entity_poly.entity_id
_entity_poly.type
_entity_poly.pdbx_seq_one_letter_code
_entity_poly.pdbx_strand_id
1 'polypeptide(L)' 'MKILIAMNNRDFFKFEITEENYKSFKTDTSIYNWLKLNDYGYKANSEVYIRKGNISYYGIV' A
#
# COMPACT_ATOMS: atom_id res chain seq x y z
N MET A 1 -10.74 -2.24 -8.53
CA MET A 1 -11.03 -2.01 -7.10
C MET A 1 -10.08 -0.98 -6.52
N LYS A 2 -10.41 -0.40 -5.39
CA LYS A 2 -9.56 0.58 -4.74
C LYS A 2 -9.04 0.05 -3.41
N ILE A 3 -7.76 0.30 -3.14
CA ILE A 3 -7.17 0.02 -1.85
C ILE A 3 -7.10 1.30 -1.04
N LEU A 4 -7.33 1.19 0.26
CA LEU A 4 -7.06 2.24 1.22
C LEU A 4 -5.99 1.75 2.18
N ILE A 5 -4.93 2.52 2.34
CA ILE A 5 -3.86 2.24 3.29
C ILE A 5 -3.81 3.41 4.26
N ALA A 6 -4.19 3.16 5.51
CA ALA A 6 -4.19 4.19 6.56
C ALA A 6 -2.93 4.07 7.38
N MET A 7 -2.25 5.19 7.56
CA MET A 7 -1.00 5.26 8.30
C MET A 7 -1.25 5.73 9.74
N ASN A 8 -0.32 5.40 10.64
CA ASN A 8 -0.46 5.76 12.05
C ASN A 8 -0.46 7.26 12.31
N ASN A 9 0.12 8.06 11.42
CA ASN A 9 0.16 9.52 11.51
C ASN A 9 -1.09 10.20 10.96
N ARG A 10 -2.15 9.43 10.67
CA ARG A 10 -3.42 9.87 10.07
C ARG A 10 -3.34 10.17 8.57
N ASP A 11 -2.21 10.00 7.93
CA ASP A 11 -2.12 10.03 6.48
C ASP A 11 -2.74 8.78 5.90
N PHE A 12 -3.13 8.85 4.64
CA PHE A 12 -3.64 7.67 3.95
C PHE A 12 -3.29 7.74 2.47
N PHE A 13 -3.29 6.56 1.84
CA PHE A 13 -3.17 6.42 0.40
C PHE A 13 -4.39 5.66 -0.10
N LYS A 14 -4.96 6.14 -1.20
CA LYS A 14 -6.12 5.50 -1.82
C LYS A 14 -5.89 5.51 -3.33
N PHE A 15 -5.89 4.33 -3.94
CA PHE A 15 -5.62 4.24 -5.37
C PHE A 15 -6.22 2.97 -5.97
N GLU A 16 -6.36 2.98 -7.30
CA GLU A 16 -6.82 1.80 -8.03
C GLU A 16 -5.77 0.71 -7.95
N ILE A 17 -6.21 -0.51 -7.65
CA ILE A 17 -5.33 -1.65 -7.56
C ILE A 17 -6.02 -2.85 -8.22
N THR A 18 -5.22 -3.68 -8.90
CA THR A 18 -5.72 -4.94 -9.45
C THR A 18 -5.79 -5.98 -8.35
N GLU A 19 -6.61 -7.01 -8.56
CA GLU A 19 -6.69 -8.12 -7.62
C GLU A 19 -5.32 -8.78 -7.42
N GLU A 20 -4.58 -8.95 -8.52
CA GLU A 20 -3.24 -9.53 -8.47
C GLU A 20 -2.28 -8.69 -7.63
N ASN A 21 -2.26 -7.38 -7.84
CA ASN A 21 -1.41 -6.48 -7.06
C ASN A 21 -1.83 -6.42 -5.60
N TYR A 22 -3.13 -6.53 -5.32
CA TYR A 22 -3.60 -6.57 -3.95
C TYR A 22 -3.13 -7.83 -3.23
N LYS A 23 -3.17 -8.97 -3.90
CA LYS A 23 -2.63 -10.23 -3.34
C LYS A 23 -1.14 -10.10 -3.05
N SER A 24 -0.39 -9.50 -3.98
CA SER A 24 1.03 -9.25 -3.79
C SER A 24 1.29 -8.32 -2.61
N PHE A 25 0.50 -7.27 -2.47
CA PHE A 25 0.61 -6.34 -1.35
C PHE A 25 0.38 -7.04 -0.02
N LYS A 26 -0.67 -7.87 0.07
CA LYS A 26 -0.94 -8.63 1.30
C LYS A 26 0.20 -9.56 1.67
N THR A 27 0.76 -10.26 0.68
CA THR A 27 1.88 -11.16 0.91
C THR A 27 3.11 -10.37 1.36
N ASP A 28 3.41 -9.28 0.65
CA ASP A 28 4.62 -8.50 0.91
C ASP A 28 4.58 -7.79 2.25
N THR A 29 3.40 -7.37 2.72
CA THR A 29 3.27 -6.77 4.05
C THR A 29 3.60 -7.75 5.17
N SER A 30 3.52 -9.06 4.92
CA SER A 30 3.90 -10.05 5.91
C SER A 30 5.37 -10.43 5.85
N ILE A 31 6.10 -10.00 4.79
CA ILE A 31 7.48 -10.39 4.55
C ILE A 31 8.46 -9.22 4.71
N TYR A 32 8.10 -8.05 4.16
CA TYR A 32 9.02 -6.91 4.04
C TYR A 32 8.65 -5.78 5.00
N ASN A 33 9.66 -5.09 5.50
CA ASN A 33 9.46 -3.92 6.35
C ASN A 33 9.16 -2.65 5.56
N TRP A 34 9.58 -2.59 4.30
CA TRP A 34 9.38 -1.45 3.43
C TRP A 34 8.67 -1.88 2.16
N LEU A 35 7.73 -1.07 1.71
CA LEU A 35 6.92 -1.33 0.53
C LEU A 35 6.98 -0.11 -0.37
N LYS A 36 7.23 -0.34 -1.65
CA LYS A 36 7.20 0.70 -2.67
C LYS A 36 5.81 0.70 -3.30
N LEU A 37 5.01 1.70 -3.03
CA LEU A 37 3.62 1.73 -3.47
C LEU A 37 3.48 1.73 -4.99
N ASN A 38 4.47 2.28 -5.69
CA ASN A 38 4.47 2.28 -7.16
C ASN A 38 4.42 0.88 -7.75
N ASP A 39 4.98 -0.11 -7.04
CA ASP A 39 4.98 -1.51 -7.51
C ASP A 39 3.57 -2.13 -7.49
N TYR A 40 2.63 -1.52 -6.77
CA TYR A 40 1.26 -2.03 -6.64
C TYR A 40 0.24 -1.21 -7.40
N GLY A 41 0.71 -0.24 -8.20
CA GLY A 41 -0.17 0.56 -9.04
C GLY A 41 -0.36 2.00 -8.59
N TYR A 42 0.26 2.41 -7.49
CA TYR A 42 0.22 3.81 -7.08
C TYR A 42 0.97 4.66 -8.09
N LYS A 43 0.30 5.67 -8.62
CA LYS A 43 0.88 6.54 -9.67
C LYS A 43 1.35 7.83 -9.04
N ALA A 44 2.66 8.03 -9.08
CA ALA A 44 3.30 9.25 -8.61
C ALA A 44 4.54 9.51 -9.44
N ASN A 45 4.98 10.77 -9.50
CA ASN A 45 6.16 11.16 -10.26
C ASN A 45 7.46 10.71 -9.59
N SER A 46 7.40 10.37 -8.33
CA SER A 46 8.55 9.89 -7.56
C SER A 46 8.23 8.55 -6.91
N GLU A 47 9.27 7.87 -6.45
CA GLU A 47 9.10 6.63 -5.72
C GLU A 47 8.53 6.93 -4.33
N VAL A 48 7.50 6.18 -3.94
CA VAL A 48 6.85 6.34 -2.64
C VAL A 48 7.02 5.06 -1.85
N TYR A 49 7.77 5.14 -0.77
CA TYR A 49 8.01 4.02 0.14
C TYR A 49 7.23 4.23 1.43
N ILE A 50 6.62 3.17 1.92
CA ILE A 50 5.99 3.18 3.24
C ILE A 50 6.59 2.08 4.10
N ARG A 51 6.65 2.33 5.39
CA ARG A 51 7.12 1.34 6.35
C ARG A 51 5.92 0.55 6.89
N LYS A 52 6.02 -0.77 6.82
CA LYS A 52 4.96 -1.67 7.31
C LYS A 52 4.51 -1.31 8.73
N GLY A 53 5.47 -1.05 9.63
CA GLY A 53 5.16 -0.73 11.02
C GLY A 53 4.35 0.55 11.22
N ASN A 54 4.31 1.41 10.20
CA ASN A 54 3.53 2.65 10.24
C ASN A 54 2.13 2.50 9.64
N ILE A 55 1.77 1.33 9.14
CA ILE A 55 0.43 1.05 8.62
C ILE A 55 -0.48 0.75 9.80
N SER A 56 -1.55 1.54 9.93
CA SER A 56 -2.57 1.30 10.94
C SER A 56 -3.51 0.18 10.47
N TYR A 57 -4.01 0.29 9.26
CA TYR A 57 -4.82 -0.74 8.61
C TYR A 57 -4.84 -0.50 7.11
N TYR A 58 -5.25 -1.53 6.37
CA TYR A 58 -5.48 -1.38 4.93
C TYR A 58 -6.59 -2.35 4.50
N GLY A 59 -7.19 -2.07 3.36
CA GLY A 59 -8.22 -2.93 2.81
C GLY A 59 -8.80 -2.37 1.53
N ILE A 60 -9.73 -3.11 0.97
CA ILE A 60 -10.44 -2.69 -0.24
C ILE A 60 -11.67 -1.88 0.18
N VAL A 61 -11.88 -0.77 -0.52
CA VAL A 61 -13.00 0.12 -0.27
C VAL A 61 -13.91 0.26 -1.48
#